data_b8812bd43f453aff0a89bb3ccb1dae13
#
_entry.id   b8812bd43f453aff0a89bb3ccb1dae13
#
_cell.length_a   1.000
_cell.length_b   1.000
_cell.length_c   1.000
_cell.angle_alpha   90.00
_cell.angle_beta   90.00
_cell.angle_gamma   90.00
#
_symmetry.space_group_name_H-M   'P 1'
#
loop_
_entity.id
_entity.type
_entity.pdbx_description
1 polymer ?
#
loop_
_entity_poly.entity_id
_entity_poly.type
_entity_poly.pdbx_seq_one_letter_code
_entity_poly.pdbx_strand_id
1 'polypeptide(L)'
;MTNLIYPLQWENIFSYTGFPAFLKPFDGGGWKHVYKIESEQEFFEVYNQTQDIVMTLQESIDFTEYYRCYCIGMKYVHIMPYEPRNPAHLRYQAGFSPSDKMVEILTEYCITLCKALSYEMNTIEFAVRNGIPYAIDYMNPAPDADRQSVQEDNFLWVVEYTAKYLIELAELDRKVPSEYAWSSFIK
;
A
#
# COMPACT_ATOMS: atom_id res chain seq x y z
N MET A 1 8.66 2.39 -23.14
CA MET A 1 7.22 2.63 -22.98
C MET A 1 7.04 4.09 -22.57
N THR A 2 6.36 4.92 -23.35
CA THR A 2 6.13 6.33 -23.02
C THR A 2 4.86 6.39 -22.16
N ASN A 3 5.03 6.60 -20.86
CA ASN A 3 3.89 6.66 -19.94
C ASN A 3 3.18 8.01 -19.90
N LEU A 4 3.82 9.05 -20.50
CA LEU A 4 3.28 10.40 -20.54
C LEU A 4 3.31 10.95 -21.97
N ILE A 5 2.22 11.56 -22.37
CA ILE A 5 2.08 12.28 -23.63
C ILE A 5 2.09 13.78 -23.30
N TYR A 6 2.99 14.54 -23.94
CA TYR A 6 3.08 15.98 -23.76
C TYR A 6 2.43 16.72 -24.94
N PRO A 7 1.77 17.86 -24.68
CA PRO A 7 1.49 18.45 -23.37
C PRO A 7 0.53 17.58 -22.55
N LEU A 8 0.66 17.63 -21.21
CA LEU A 8 -0.25 16.90 -20.32
C LEU A 8 -1.68 17.43 -20.50
N GLN A 9 -2.60 16.51 -20.67
CA GLN A 9 -4.03 16.84 -20.79
C GLN A 9 -4.68 16.74 -19.41
N TRP A 10 -4.59 17.82 -18.65
CA TRP A 10 -5.02 17.89 -17.27
C TRP A 10 -6.49 17.54 -17.08
N GLU A 11 -7.37 18.00 -17.97
CA GLU A 11 -8.80 17.66 -17.94
C GLU A 11 -9.05 16.15 -17.98
N ASN A 12 -8.29 15.42 -18.79
CA ASN A 12 -8.40 13.96 -18.87
C ASN A 12 -7.90 13.30 -17.58
N ILE A 13 -6.82 13.82 -17.00
CA ILE A 13 -6.26 13.32 -15.73
C ILE A 13 -7.28 13.53 -14.61
N PHE A 14 -7.84 14.73 -14.50
CA PHE A 14 -8.82 15.05 -13.46
C PHE A 14 -10.14 14.30 -13.64
N SER A 15 -10.61 14.12 -14.89
CA SER A 15 -11.80 13.32 -15.18
C SER A 15 -11.60 11.85 -14.81
N TYR A 16 -10.39 11.32 -14.94
CA TYR A 16 -10.06 9.93 -14.58
C TYR A 16 -9.97 9.74 -13.06
N THR A 17 -9.31 10.66 -12.36
CA THR A 17 -9.04 10.53 -10.92
C THR A 17 -10.21 11.04 -10.07
N GLY A 18 -10.86 12.12 -10.53
CA GLY A 18 -11.85 12.86 -9.74
C GLY A 18 -11.23 13.64 -8.58
N PHE A 19 -12.11 14.31 -7.81
CA PHE A 19 -11.78 14.97 -6.55
C PHE A 19 -12.79 14.56 -5.47
N PRO A 20 -12.39 14.47 -4.19
CA PRO A 20 -11.03 14.70 -3.70
C PRO A 20 -10.03 13.64 -4.17
N ALA A 21 -8.74 14.04 -4.26
CA ALA A 21 -7.64 13.19 -4.66
C ALA A 21 -6.43 13.38 -3.74
N PHE A 22 -5.49 12.44 -3.73
CA PHE A 22 -4.20 12.58 -3.06
C PHE A 22 -3.10 12.83 -4.08
N LEU A 23 -2.38 13.93 -3.94
CA LEU A 23 -1.14 14.19 -4.64
C LEU A 23 0.03 13.76 -3.74
N LYS A 24 0.80 12.79 -4.18
CA LYS A 24 1.89 12.20 -3.39
C LYS A 24 3.11 11.90 -4.27
N PRO A 25 4.34 11.90 -3.71
CA PRO A 25 5.51 11.43 -4.46
C PRO A 25 5.31 9.98 -4.93
N PHE A 26 5.86 9.65 -6.11
CA PHE A 26 5.82 8.27 -6.59
C PHE A 26 6.69 7.34 -5.74
N ASP A 27 7.70 7.89 -5.07
CA ASP A 27 8.58 7.23 -4.13
C ASP A 27 8.61 7.97 -2.79
N GLY A 28 9.02 7.31 -1.73
CA GLY A 28 9.10 7.90 -0.40
C GLY A 28 8.18 7.25 0.61
N GLY A 29 7.96 7.93 1.75
CA GLY A 29 7.14 7.42 2.84
C GLY A 29 6.97 8.44 3.97
N GLY A 30 6.33 8.02 5.06
CA GLY A 30 6.18 8.86 6.25
C GLY A 30 5.28 10.08 6.07
N TRP A 31 4.37 10.07 5.08
CA TRP A 31 3.45 11.18 4.78
C TRP A 31 4.16 12.46 4.29
N LYS A 32 5.42 12.39 3.91
CA LYS A 32 6.15 13.55 3.42
C LYS A 32 5.66 13.92 2.02
N HIS A 33 5.29 15.19 1.82
CA HIS A 33 4.75 15.72 0.56
C HIS A 33 3.48 15.01 0.06
N VAL A 34 2.64 14.51 0.97
CA VAL A 34 1.33 13.94 0.67
C VAL A 34 0.28 15.01 0.95
N TYR A 35 -0.49 15.35 -0.08
CA TYR A 35 -1.49 16.43 -0.04
C TYR A 35 -2.86 15.89 -0.44
N LYS A 36 -3.89 16.16 0.35
CA LYS A 36 -5.27 15.94 -0.06
C LYS A 36 -5.72 17.16 -0.85
N ILE A 37 -6.22 16.94 -2.04
CA ILE A 37 -6.59 17.97 -3.02
C ILE A 37 -8.11 17.89 -3.24
N GLU A 38 -8.80 18.99 -3.06
CA GLU A 38 -10.27 19.06 -3.15
C GLU A 38 -10.76 19.62 -4.50
N SER A 39 -9.86 20.29 -5.27
CA SER A 39 -10.22 20.93 -6.54
C SER A 39 -9.03 21.06 -7.50
N GLU A 40 -9.32 21.33 -8.77
CA GLU A 40 -8.32 21.64 -9.79
C GLU A 40 -7.48 22.87 -9.44
N GLN A 41 -8.08 23.90 -8.89
CA GLN A 41 -7.37 25.10 -8.46
C GLN A 41 -6.33 24.75 -7.39
N GLU A 42 -6.74 24.04 -6.35
CA GLU A 42 -5.85 23.62 -5.26
C GLU A 42 -4.75 22.68 -5.78
N PHE A 43 -5.08 21.80 -6.76
CA PHE A 43 -4.09 20.97 -7.39
C PHE A 43 -2.94 21.78 -7.96
N PHE A 44 -3.19 22.83 -8.76
CA PHE A 44 -2.15 23.64 -9.35
C PHE A 44 -1.38 24.46 -8.33
N GLU A 45 -2.04 24.96 -7.28
CA GLU A 45 -1.39 25.68 -6.19
C GLU A 45 -0.36 24.79 -5.47
N VAL A 46 -0.73 23.54 -5.18
CA VAL A 46 0.14 22.57 -4.50
C VAL A 46 1.19 22.00 -5.48
N TYR A 47 0.78 21.61 -6.69
CA TYR A 47 1.67 21.03 -7.69
C TYR A 47 2.85 21.95 -8.04
N ASN A 48 2.61 23.25 -8.14
CA ASN A 48 3.67 24.23 -8.37
C ASN A 48 4.70 24.30 -7.22
N GLN A 49 4.34 23.86 -6.02
CA GLN A 49 5.24 23.83 -4.88
C GLN A 49 6.09 22.55 -4.84
N THR A 50 5.73 21.52 -5.58
CA THR A 50 6.46 20.24 -5.59
C THR A 50 7.75 20.30 -6.41
N GLN A 51 7.95 21.34 -7.20
CA GLN A 51 9.15 21.59 -8.01
C GLN A 51 9.51 20.41 -8.94
N ASP A 52 10.61 19.72 -8.66
CA ASP A 52 11.14 18.61 -9.45
C ASP A 52 10.74 17.22 -8.90
N ILE A 53 9.92 17.18 -7.84
CA ILE A 53 9.43 15.91 -7.29
C ILE A 53 8.44 15.28 -8.29
N VAL A 54 8.71 14.04 -8.67
CA VAL A 54 7.76 13.27 -9.49
C VAL A 54 6.57 12.85 -8.63
N MET A 55 5.39 13.30 -9.01
CA MET A 55 4.16 13.13 -8.23
C MET A 55 3.20 12.15 -8.91
N THR A 56 2.42 11.46 -8.09
CA THR A 56 1.28 10.63 -8.48
C THR A 56 0.01 11.27 -7.96
N LEU A 57 -1.01 11.40 -8.82
CA LEU A 57 -2.36 11.77 -8.41
C LEU A 57 -3.21 10.50 -8.27
N GLN A 58 -3.80 10.30 -7.10
CA GLN A 58 -4.57 9.11 -6.76
C GLN A 58 -5.95 9.49 -6.26
N GLU A 59 -7.01 8.79 -6.74
CA GLU A 59 -8.37 8.93 -6.21
C GLU A 59 -8.38 8.79 -4.68
N SER A 60 -9.11 9.68 -4.00
CA SER A 60 -9.37 9.55 -2.56
C SER A 60 -10.52 8.57 -2.36
N ILE A 61 -10.25 7.47 -1.69
CA ILE A 61 -11.28 6.51 -1.31
C ILE A 61 -11.90 6.95 0.02
N ASP A 62 -13.18 7.33 0.00
CA ASP A 62 -13.96 7.52 1.22
C ASP A 62 -14.24 6.14 1.82
N PHE A 63 -13.57 5.81 2.93
CA PHE A 63 -13.56 4.49 3.50
C PHE A 63 -14.31 4.39 4.83
N THR A 64 -14.92 3.25 5.07
CA THR A 64 -15.53 2.85 6.35
C THR A 64 -14.58 2.04 7.21
N GLU A 65 -13.68 1.28 6.58
CA GLU A 65 -12.66 0.47 7.22
C GLU A 65 -11.34 0.66 6.48
N TYR A 66 -10.22 0.56 7.19
CA TYR A 66 -8.89 0.64 6.60
C TYR A 66 -7.98 -0.40 7.24
N TYR A 67 -7.21 -1.08 6.43
CA TYR A 67 -6.33 -2.17 6.86
C TYR A 67 -4.91 -1.94 6.37
N ARG A 68 -3.95 -2.26 7.22
CA ARG A 68 -2.55 -2.43 6.84
C ARG A 68 -2.17 -3.88 7.01
N CYS A 69 -1.63 -4.51 5.97
CA CYS A 69 -1.41 -5.94 5.94
C CYS A 69 0.06 -6.24 5.68
N TYR A 70 0.72 -7.02 6.56
CA TYR A 70 1.97 -7.64 6.21
C TYR A 70 1.73 -8.90 5.38
N CYS A 71 2.57 -9.12 4.37
CA CYS A 71 2.63 -10.37 3.64
C CYS A 71 4.09 -10.85 3.58
N ILE A 72 4.36 -12.04 4.11
CA ILE A 72 5.70 -12.63 4.18
C ILE A 72 5.70 -13.96 3.44
N GLY A 73 6.68 -14.14 2.55
CA GLY A 73 6.86 -15.35 1.75
C GLY A 73 5.72 -15.63 0.79
N MET A 74 4.93 -14.60 0.42
CA MET A 74 3.74 -14.75 -0.44
C MET A 74 2.73 -15.77 0.11
N LYS A 75 2.69 -15.96 1.45
CA LYS A 75 1.80 -16.94 2.09
C LYS A 75 1.36 -16.60 3.51
N TYR A 76 2.19 -15.94 4.29
CA TYR A 76 1.83 -15.51 5.64
C TYR A 76 1.30 -14.10 5.59
N VAL A 77 0.05 -13.89 5.99
CA VAL A 77 -0.60 -12.57 5.94
C VAL A 77 -1.07 -12.20 7.34
N HIS A 78 -0.71 -10.99 7.77
CA HIS A 78 -1.19 -10.38 9.01
C HIS A 78 -2.00 -9.13 8.69
N ILE A 79 -3.25 -9.12 9.09
CA ILE A 79 -4.21 -8.05 8.81
C ILE A 79 -4.39 -7.21 10.05
N MET A 80 -4.00 -5.97 9.97
CA MET A 80 -4.09 -5.01 11.07
C MET A 80 -5.14 -3.95 10.75
N PRO A 81 -6.20 -3.81 11.57
CA PRO A 81 -7.05 -2.62 11.52
C PRO A 81 -6.21 -1.37 11.72
N TYR A 82 -6.41 -0.37 10.87
CA TYR A 82 -5.57 0.80 10.82
C TYR A 82 -6.41 2.06 10.57
N GLU A 83 -6.16 3.13 11.30
CA GLU A 83 -6.84 4.41 11.10
C GLU A 83 -5.81 5.48 10.73
N PRO A 84 -5.58 5.72 9.43
CA PRO A 84 -4.55 6.64 8.96
C PRO A 84 -4.81 8.11 9.37
N ARG A 85 -6.05 8.46 9.70
CA ARG A 85 -6.43 9.81 10.16
C ARG A 85 -6.02 10.09 11.60
N ASN A 86 -5.74 9.05 12.38
CA ASN A 86 -5.28 9.19 13.76
C ASN A 86 -3.81 9.64 13.83
N PRO A 87 -3.39 10.28 14.95
CA PRO A 87 -1.98 10.45 15.26
C PRO A 87 -1.22 9.12 15.21
N ALA A 88 0.05 9.14 14.83
CA ALA A 88 0.84 7.93 14.54
C ALA A 88 0.73 6.84 15.60
N HIS A 89 0.79 7.21 16.90
CA HIS A 89 0.73 6.27 18.03
C HIS A 89 -0.65 5.62 18.27
N LEU A 90 -1.70 6.10 17.61
CA LEU A 90 -3.08 5.59 17.73
C LEU A 90 -3.58 4.89 16.46
N ARG A 91 -2.80 4.85 15.40
CA ARG A 91 -3.25 4.33 14.10
C ARG A 91 -3.64 2.86 14.12
N TYR A 92 -2.99 2.05 14.96
CA TYR A 92 -3.31 0.61 15.12
C TYR A 92 -4.38 0.35 16.20
N GLN A 93 -5.01 1.41 16.73
CA GLN A 93 -6.10 1.32 17.70
C GLN A 93 -7.43 1.71 17.03
N ALA A 94 -7.73 1.11 15.90
CA ALA A 94 -8.87 1.50 15.07
C ALA A 94 -10.25 1.11 15.66
N GLY A 95 -10.30 0.28 16.71
CA GLY A 95 -11.54 -0.04 17.45
C GLY A 95 -12.51 -0.97 16.71
N PHE A 96 -12.08 -1.59 15.61
CA PHE A 96 -12.86 -2.59 14.86
C PHE A 96 -12.00 -3.81 14.53
N SER A 97 -12.66 -4.90 14.12
CA SER A 97 -11.99 -6.13 13.65
C SER A 97 -12.55 -6.52 12.28
N PRO A 98 -11.73 -7.08 11.38
CA PRO A 98 -12.23 -7.55 10.11
C PRO A 98 -13.22 -8.71 10.27
N SER A 99 -14.23 -8.80 9.40
CA SER A 99 -15.05 -9.99 9.29
C SER A 99 -14.26 -11.15 8.66
N ASP A 100 -14.67 -12.40 8.91
CA ASP A 100 -14.02 -13.59 8.31
C ASP A 100 -13.93 -13.46 6.79
N LYS A 101 -14.98 -12.99 6.14
CA LYS A 101 -15.00 -12.72 4.69
C LYS A 101 -13.97 -11.68 4.28
N MET A 102 -13.79 -10.61 5.05
CA MET A 102 -12.80 -9.58 4.77
C MET A 102 -11.39 -10.13 4.94
N VAL A 103 -11.15 -10.97 5.96
CA VAL A 103 -9.88 -11.69 6.16
C VAL A 103 -9.53 -12.54 4.94
N GLU A 104 -10.47 -13.31 4.41
CA GLU A 104 -10.25 -14.13 3.21
C GLU A 104 -9.88 -13.27 2.00
N ILE A 105 -10.66 -12.21 1.71
CA ILE A 105 -10.41 -11.31 0.57
C ILE A 105 -9.05 -10.62 0.68
N LEU A 106 -8.74 -10.04 1.83
CA LEU A 106 -7.47 -9.32 2.03
C LEU A 106 -6.26 -10.27 1.94
N THR A 107 -6.42 -11.50 2.45
CA THR A 107 -5.38 -12.54 2.36
C THR A 107 -5.10 -12.89 0.90
N GLU A 108 -6.14 -13.15 0.10
CA GLU A 108 -6.00 -13.45 -1.33
C GLU A 108 -5.36 -12.28 -2.08
N TYR A 109 -5.79 -11.05 -1.82
CA TYR A 109 -5.25 -9.86 -2.48
C TYR A 109 -3.79 -9.62 -2.13
N CYS A 110 -3.41 -9.77 -0.86
CA CYS A 110 -2.01 -9.65 -0.43
C CYS A 110 -1.10 -10.66 -1.12
N ILE A 111 -1.51 -11.93 -1.16
CA ILE A 111 -0.75 -13.00 -1.81
C ILE A 111 -0.64 -12.75 -3.31
N THR A 112 -1.73 -12.35 -3.97
CA THR A 112 -1.76 -12.06 -5.41
C THR A 112 -0.83 -10.90 -5.75
N LEU A 113 -0.89 -9.79 -5.01
CA LEU A 113 -0.02 -8.63 -5.21
C LEU A 113 1.46 -9.00 -5.00
N CYS A 114 1.79 -9.70 -3.92
CA CYS A 114 3.17 -10.09 -3.64
C CYS A 114 3.73 -11.04 -4.70
N LYS A 115 2.92 -11.98 -5.22
CA LYS A 115 3.32 -12.84 -6.35
C LYS A 115 3.56 -12.04 -7.63
N ALA A 116 2.66 -11.11 -7.96
CA ALA A 116 2.79 -10.25 -9.15
C ALA A 116 4.05 -9.37 -9.08
N LEU A 117 4.35 -8.82 -7.92
CA LEU A 117 5.50 -7.95 -7.69
C LEU A 117 6.80 -8.72 -7.41
N SER A 118 6.72 -10.04 -7.17
CA SER A 118 7.84 -10.87 -6.69
C SER A 118 8.42 -10.37 -5.36
N TYR A 119 7.55 -9.92 -4.46
CA TYR A 119 7.94 -9.39 -3.15
C TYR A 119 7.84 -10.48 -2.09
N GLU A 120 8.97 -10.86 -1.52
CA GLU A 120 9.06 -11.83 -0.41
C GLU A 120 8.58 -11.26 0.93
N MET A 121 8.64 -9.94 1.08
CA MET A 121 8.09 -9.19 2.18
C MET A 121 7.43 -7.93 1.64
N ASN A 122 6.26 -7.60 2.15
CA ASN A 122 5.53 -6.41 1.72
C ASN A 122 4.58 -5.94 2.81
N THR A 123 4.30 -4.64 2.82
CA THR A 123 3.14 -4.08 3.51
C THR A 123 2.20 -3.47 2.50
N ILE A 124 0.92 -3.79 2.63
CA ILE A 124 -0.13 -3.36 1.72
C ILE A 124 -1.21 -2.65 2.52
N GLU A 125 -1.61 -1.48 2.08
CA GLU A 125 -2.68 -0.71 2.69
C GLU A 125 -3.95 -0.77 1.84
N PHE A 126 -5.09 -1.07 2.48
CA PHE A 126 -6.39 -1.15 1.84
C PHE A 126 -7.40 -0.22 2.51
N ALA A 127 -8.03 0.64 1.71
CA ALA A 127 -9.22 1.38 2.08
C ALA A 127 -10.46 0.61 1.62
N VAL A 128 -11.44 0.43 2.50
CA VAL A 128 -12.67 -0.32 2.17
C VAL A 128 -13.84 0.63 1.98
N ARG A 129 -14.43 0.62 0.79
CA ARG A 129 -15.63 1.36 0.43
C ARG A 129 -16.71 0.38 -0.04
N ASN A 130 -17.87 0.39 0.61
CA ASN A 130 -18.99 -0.51 0.29
C ASN A 130 -18.62 -2.01 0.31
N GLY A 131 -17.76 -2.40 1.26
CA GLY A 131 -17.28 -3.78 1.39
C GLY A 131 -16.25 -4.22 0.34
N ILE A 132 -15.78 -3.31 -0.50
CA ILE A 132 -14.76 -3.56 -1.53
C ILE A 132 -13.43 -2.93 -1.07
N PRO A 133 -12.35 -3.72 -0.88
CA PRO A 133 -11.03 -3.19 -0.58
C PRO A 133 -10.33 -2.63 -1.83
N TYR A 134 -9.80 -1.43 -1.70
CA TYR A 134 -8.99 -0.73 -2.70
C TYR A 134 -7.56 -0.64 -2.20
N ALA A 135 -6.60 -1.14 -2.95
CA ALA A 135 -5.18 -1.02 -2.59
C ALA A 135 -4.71 0.43 -2.75
N ILE A 136 -4.30 1.04 -1.65
CA ILE A 136 -3.88 2.45 -1.58
C ILE A 136 -2.37 2.58 -1.69
N ASP A 137 -1.63 1.74 -0.96
CA ASP A 137 -0.18 1.62 -1.00
C ASP A 137 0.18 0.14 -0.92
N TYR A 138 0.89 -0.37 -1.93
CA TYR A 138 1.10 -1.82 -2.07
C TYR A 138 2.50 -2.22 -2.56
N MET A 139 3.42 -1.28 -2.67
CA MET A 139 4.80 -1.51 -3.09
C MET A 139 5.79 -1.10 -2.01
N ASN A 140 5.72 -1.75 -0.85
CA ASN A 140 6.59 -1.48 0.29
C ASN A 140 7.34 -2.74 0.73
N PRO A 141 8.42 -3.13 -0.01
CA PRO A 141 9.16 -4.37 0.25
C PRO A 141 10.08 -4.31 1.49
N ALA A 142 10.24 -3.14 2.09
CA ALA A 142 11.00 -2.92 3.32
C ALA A 142 10.15 -2.16 4.35
N PRO A 143 9.03 -2.75 4.80
CA PRO A 143 8.08 -2.07 5.65
C PRO A 143 8.64 -1.79 7.04
N ASP A 144 8.19 -0.68 7.62
CA ASP A 144 8.42 -0.40 9.03
C ASP A 144 7.76 -1.48 9.89
N ALA A 145 8.56 -2.10 10.74
CA ALA A 145 8.15 -3.08 11.74
C ALA A 145 8.75 -2.76 13.11
N ASP A 146 9.07 -1.49 13.38
CA ASP A 146 9.55 -1.06 14.68
C ASP A 146 8.46 -1.25 15.74
N ARG A 147 8.85 -1.80 16.90
CA ARG A 147 7.94 -2.11 18.01
C ARG A 147 7.13 -0.89 18.47
N GLN A 148 7.75 0.29 18.49
CA GLN A 148 7.07 1.51 18.93
C GLN A 148 6.10 2.02 17.88
N SER A 149 6.38 1.74 16.60
CA SER A 149 5.56 2.15 15.46
C SER A 149 4.34 1.24 15.30
N VAL A 150 4.55 -0.08 15.26
CA VAL A 150 3.49 -1.05 14.90
C VAL A 150 2.84 -1.74 16.11
N GLN A 151 3.29 -1.45 17.33
CA GLN A 151 2.91 -2.09 18.58
C GLN A 151 3.46 -3.52 18.77
N GLU A 152 3.43 -3.99 20.01
CA GLU A 152 4.09 -5.21 20.45
C GLU A 152 3.61 -6.46 19.69
N ASP A 153 2.31 -6.67 19.62
CA ASP A 153 1.73 -7.89 19.02
C ASP A 153 2.04 -7.99 17.53
N ASN A 154 1.93 -6.88 16.80
CA ASN A 154 2.25 -6.83 15.39
C ASN A 154 3.75 -7.02 15.13
N PHE A 155 4.60 -6.42 15.98
CA PHE A 155 6.05 -6.64 15.93
C PHE A 155 6.42 -8.11 16.15
N LEU A 156 5.87 -8.74 17.18
CA LEU A 156 6.14 -10.15 17.49
C LEU A 156 5.69 -11.07 16.35
N TRP A 157 4.54 -10.78 15.74
CA TRP A 157 4.10 -11.52 14.57
C TRP A 157 5.11 -11.43 13.41
N VAL A 158 5.61 -10.22 13.10
CA VAL A 158 6.60 -10.03 12.03
C VAL A 158 7.87 -10.79 12.33
N VAL A 159 8.38 -10.73 13.58
CA VAL A 159 9.58 -11.48 13.99
C VAL A 159 9.39 -12.98 13.81
N GLU A 160 8.29 -13.53 14.32
CA GLU A 160 7.99 -14.97 14.26
C GLU A 160 7.89 -15.46 12.81
N TYR A 161 7.07 -14.82 12.00
CA TYR A 161 6.82 -15.29 10.64
C TYR A 161 7.96 -15.01 9.67
N THR A 162 8.74 -13.96 9.90
CA THR A 162 9.99 -13.75 9.15
C THR A 162 11.01 -14.83 9.48
N ALA A 163 11.22 -15.14 10.76
CA ALA A 163 12.13 -16.21 11.17
C ALA A 163 11.68 -17.57 10.60
N LYS A 164 10.40 -17.89 10.70
CA LYS A 164 9.82 -19.11 10.13
C LYS A 164 10.06 -19.21 8.63
N TYR A 165 9.79 -18.13 7.90
CA TYR A 165 9.98 -18.11 6.45
C TYR A 165 11.45 -18.25 6.05
N LEU A 166 12.37 -17.59 6.76
CA LEU A 166 13.82 -17.72 6.50
C LEU A 166 14.33 -19.16 6.73
N ILE A 167 13.83 -19.83 7.78
CA ILE A 167 14.16 -21.25 8.03
C ILE A 167 13.66 -22.11 6.86
N GLU A 168 12.42 -21.93 6.42
CA GLU A 168 11.87 -22.67 5.28
C GLU A 168 12.68 -22.45 3.99
N LEU A 169 13.14 -21.22 3.73
CA LEU A 169 13.99 -20.93 2.58
C LEU A 169 15.35 -21.65 2.67
N ALA A 170 15.94 -21.69 3.85
CA ALA A 170 17.21 -22.37 4.08
C ALA A 170 17.08 -23.90 3.90
N GLU A 171 15.97 -24.48 4.34
CA GLU A 171 15.70 -25.91 4.17
C GLU A 171 15.42 -26.31 2.71
N LEU A 172 14.79 -25.41 1.94
CA LEU A 172 14.43 -25.67 0.54
C LEU A 172 15.58 -25.48 -0.45
N ASP A 173 16.74 -24.95 -0.03
CA ASP A 173 17.85 -24.56 -0.93
C ASP A 173 17.35 -23.78 -2.17
N ARG A 174 16.42 -22.87 -1.95
CA ARG A 174 15.68 -22.19 -3.01
C ARG A 174 16.59 -21.28 -3.83
N LYS A 175 16.60 -21.48 -5.15
CA LYS A 175 17.22 -20.53 -6.07
C LYS A 175 16.31 -19.34 -6.30
N VAL A 176 16.88 -18.14 -6.25
CA VAL A 176 16.14 -16.90 -6.56
C VAL A 176 15.77 -16.92 -8.05
N PRO A 177 14.50 -16.66 -8.43
CA PRO A 177 14.12 -16.56 -9.83
C PRO A 177 14.94 -15.47 -10.55
N SER A 178 15.37 -15.76 -11.79
CA SER A 178 16.11 -14.81 -12.62
C SER A 178 15.23 -13.73 -13.27
N GLU A 179 13.92 -13.93 -13.26
CA GLU A 179 12.94 -13.05 -13.90
C GLU A 179 11.80 -12.70 -12.96
N TYR A 180 11.32 -11.46 -13.09
CA TYR A 180 10.16 -10.98 -12.31
C TYR A 180 8.84 -11.40 -12.96
N ALA A 181 7.90 -11.87 -12.15
CA ALA A 181 6.61 -12.38 -12.62
C ALA A 181 5.60 -11.28 -13.04
N TRP A 182 5.86 -10.01 -12.70
CA TRP A 182 4.90 -8.92 -12.88
C TRP A 182 4.39 -8.76 -14.32
N SER A 183 5.22 -9.05 -15.33
CA SER A 183 4.84 -8.94 -16.74
C SER A 183 3.73 -9.94 -17.15
N SER A 184 3.54 -11.04 -16.42
CA SER A 184 2.47 -12.01 -16.66
C SER A 184 1.10 -11.56 -16.14
N PHE A 185 1.06 -10.53 -15.28
CA PHE A 185 -0.16 -9.97 -14.70
C PHE A 185 -0.66 -8.73 -15.44
N ILE A 186 0.16 -8.12 -16.28
CA ILE A 186 -0.21 -6.96 -17.11
C ILE A 186 -0.66 -7.48 -18.49
N LYS A 187 -1.93 -7.33 -18.79
CA LYS A 187 -2.52 -7.67 -20.08
C LYS A 187 -2.66 -6.43 -20.96
#